data_fee99239aaae19d8a582cd01adc94e26
#
_entry.id   fee99239aaae19d8a582cd01adc94e26
#
_cell.length_a   1.000
_cell.length_b   1.000
_cell.length_c   1.000
_cell.angle_alpha   90.00
_cell.angle_beta   90.00
_cell.angle_gamma   90.00
#
_symmetry.space_group_name_H-M   'P 1'
#
loop_
_entity.id
_entity.type
_entity.pdbx_description
1 polymer ?
#
loop_
_entity_poly.entity_id
_entity_poly.type
_entity_poly.pdbx_seq_one_letter_code
_entity_poly.pdbx_strand_id
1 'polypeptide(L)'
;MASDRKYGDAGIENGNPIAAQVMGKMRKAVRGKLVNLRSVVAGRAAAEAMQKRMVTEGDLAGFHPAHAAYVYAQNQVSVMSEQLTALREMAPFVDIVSKAEDLYLPSGPPMSPLTTSYFTCWAFFDACAGPAHETIGTTILELGAAFGMQPKLSRLIQSMQDSRMGLYIQRCAEGGLVVLEDIVTGDICRAVSPAGYRGKKGELWYVRVLPPPLPGGSEHVVFTTPYILLQPDVRAWLAYFNRTFAHNQGARVENYERHMK
;
A
#
# COMPACT_ATOMS: atom_id res chain seq x y z
N MET A 1 -0.24 36.44 3.20
CA MET A 1 1.21 36.25 2.93
C MET A 1 1.48 34.77 3.06
N ALA A 2 1.46 34.04 1.94
CA ALA A 2 1.73 32.62 1.87
C ALA A 2 3.26 32.43 1.80
N SER A 3 3.79 31.69 2.76
CA SER A 3 5.21 31.33 2.84
C SER A 3 5.45 30.17 1.88
N ASP A 4 6.05 30.45 0.73
CA ASP A 4 6.68 29.45 -0.15
C ASP A 4 7.84 28.79 0.62
N ARG A 5 7.59 27.69 1.29
CA ARG A 5 8.64 26.79 1.74
C ARG A 5 9.05 25.90 0.57
N LYS A 6 10.13 26.28 -0.09
CA LYS A 6 10.91 25.43 -0.99
C LYS A 6 11.22 24.13 -0.26
N TYR A 7 10.70 23.01 -0.75
CA TYR A 7 11.16 21.69 -0.37
C TYR A 7 12.63 21.55 -0.77
N GLY A 8 13.47 21.40 0.24
CA GLY A 8 14.91 21.30 0.06
C GLY A 8 15.27 20.06 -0.73
N ASP A 9 16.03 20.30 -1.78
CA ASP A 9 16.71 19.34 -2.63
C ASP A 9 17.77 18.59 -1.79
N ALA A 10 17.35 17.52 -1.10
CA ALA A 10 18.27 16.62 -0.42
C ALA A 10 18.89 15.69 -1.47
N GLY A 11 20.02 16.14 -2.05
CA GLY A 11 21.04 15.33 -2.72
C GLY A 11 20.56 14.22 -3.63
N ILE A 12 20.00 14.56 -4.81
CA ILE A 12 19.86 13.61 -5.92
C ILE A 12 21.25 13.38 -6.53
N GLU A 13 22.08 12.60 -5.85
CA GLU A 13 23.27 12.00 -6.45
C GLU A 13 22.84 10.74 -7.21
N ASN A 14 22.77 10.83 -8.51
CA ASN A 14 22.46 9.85 -9.54
C ASN A 14 20.97 9.69 -9.87
N GLY A 15 20.59 10.10 -11.09
CA GLY A 15 19.24 9.94 -11.66
C GLY A 15 18.77 8.49 -11.89
N ASN A 16 19.31 7.53 -11.14
CA ASN A 16 18.95 6.13 -11.20
C ASN A 16 17.79 5.82 -10.23
N PRO A 17 16.85 4.95 -10.62
CA PRO A 17 15.80 4.45 -9.75
C PRO A 17 16.35 3.89 -8.42
N ILE A 18 15.59 4.04 -7.33
CA ILE A 18 15.99 3.56 -5.99
C ILE A 18 16.23 2.06 -5.99
N ALA A 19 15.33 1.29 -6.61
CA ALA A 19 15.48 -0.16 -6.74
C ALA A 19 16.80 -0.53 -7.46
N ALA A 20 17.16 0.19 -8.51
CA ALA A 20 18.43 -0.03 -9.23
C ALA A 20 19.64 0.27 -8.35
N GLN A 21 19.59 1.32 -7.53
CA GLN A 21 20.66 1.67 -6.58
C GLN A 21 20.83 0.56 -5.51
N VAL A 22 19.73 0.10 -4.91
CA VAL A 22 19.73 -1.00 -3.94
C VAL A 22 20.27 -2.29 -4.56
N MET A 23 19.82 -2.66 -5.78
CA MET A 23 20.33 -3.83 -6.49
C MET A 23 21.83 -3.73 -6.77
N GLY A 24 22.31 -2.56 -7.18
CA GLY A 24 23.73 -2.31 -7.41
C GLY A 24 24.57 -2.55 -6.16
N LYS A 25 24.11 -2.07 -5.01
CA LYS A 25 24.75 -2.27 -3.71
C LYS A 25 24.76 -3.74 -3.29
N MET A 26 23.62 -4.43 -3.40
CA MET A 26 23.52 -5.85 -3.06
C MET A 26 24.43 -6.72 -3.94
N ARG A 27 24.49 -6.47 -5.26
CA ARG A 27 25.38 -7.18 -6.17
C ARG A 27 26.86 -6.95 -5.84
N LYS A 28 27.23 -5.73 -5.44
CA LYS A 28 28.61 -5.43 -4.98
C LYS A 28 28.94 -6.20 -3.70
N ALA A 29 28.03 -6.27 -2.74
CA ALA A 29 28.20 -7.02 -1.50
C ALA A 29 28.41 -8.53 -1.76
N VAL A 30 27.63 -9.12 -2.68
CA VAL A 30 27.76 -10.54 -3.05
C VAL A 30 29.05 -10.84 -3.81
N ARG A 31 29.57 -9.90 -4.62
CA ARG A 31 30.83 -10.06 -5.38
C ARG A 31 32.08 -9.88 -4.52
N GLY A 32 31.96 -9.37 -3.32
CA GLY A 32 33.07 -9.26 -2.39
C GLY A 32 33.62 -10.64 -2.02
N LYS A 33 34.92 -10.92 -2.38
CA LYS A 33 35.57 -12.24 -2.24
C LYS A 33 35.88 -12.64 -0.78
N LEU A 34 35.71 -11.75 0.20
CA LEU A 34 36.00 -12.02 1.62
C LEU A 34 34.68 -12.11 2.37
N VAL A 35 34.28 -13.33 2.66
CA VAL A 35 33.16 -13.62 3.56
C VAL A 35 33.65 -13.54 4.99
N ASN A 36 33.28 -12.49 5.72
CA ASN A 36 33.55 -12.41 7.15
C ASN A 36 32.56 -13.32 7.89
N LEU A 37 33.08 -14.31 8.62
CA LEU A 37 32.29 -15.24 9.41
C LEU A 37 31.33 -14.53 10.40
N ARG A 38 31.75 -13.41 10.99
CA ARG A 38 30.88 -12.59 11.87
C ARG A 38 29.69 -12.03 11.09
N SER A 39 29.89 -11.58 9.86
CA SER A 39 28.82 -11.08 9.00
C SER A 39 27.82 -12.18 8.60
N VAL A 40 28.32 -13.41 8.39
CA VAL A 40 27.45 -14.58 8.11
C VAL A 40 26.59 -14.93 9.33
N VAL A 41 27.18 -14.97 10.52
CA VAL A 41 26.45 -15.26 11.76
C VAL A 41 25.42 -14.17 12.05
N ALA A 42 25.80 -12.89 11.90
CA ALA A 42 24.87 -11.76 12.06
C ALA A 42 23.74 -11.80 11.04
N GLY A 43 24.06 -12.09 9.76
CA GLY A 43 23.06 -12.25 8.70
C GLY A 43 22.09 -13.40 8.95
N ARG A 44 22.59 -14.52 9.46
CA ARG A 44 21.73 -15.65 9.85
C ARG A 44 20.80 -15.30 11.02
N ALA A 45 21.31 -14.66 12.06
CA ALA A 45 20.50 -14.21 13.20
C ALA A 45 19.42 -13.19 12.76
N ALA A 46 19.76 -12.27 11.86
CA ALA A 46 18.81 -11.34 11.29
C ALA A 46 17.72 -12.05 10.47
N ALA A 47 18.08 -13.03 9.64
CA ALA A 47 17.15 -13.84 8.88
C ALA A 47 16.21 -14.66 9.78
N GLU A 48 16.73 -15.25 10.85
CA GLU A 48 15.92 -15.98 11.85
C GLU A 48 14.96 -15.05 12.60
N ALA A 49 15.40 -13.85 12.97
CA ALA A 49 14.55 -12.83 13.59
C ALA A 49 13.45 -12.36 12.63
N MET A 50 13.78 -12.18 11.36
CA MET A 50 12.84 -11.83 10.29
C MET A 50 11.81 -12.94 10.11
N GLN A 51 12.24 -14.20 10.04
CA GLN A 51 11.36 -15.35 9.88
C GLN A 51 10.34 -15.48 11.02
N LYS A 52 10.73 -15.17 12.26
CA LYS A 52 9.84 -15.16 13.43
C LYS A 52 8.73 -14.08 13.36
N ARG A 53 8.92 -13.06 12.55
CA ARG A 53 7.97 -11.95 12.37
C ARG A 53 7.02 -12.18 11.18
N MET A 54 7.32 -13.19 10.36
CA MET A 54 6.45 -13.55 9.24
C MET A 54 5.20 -14.25 9.78
N VAL A 55 4.06 -13.79 9.27
CA VAL A 55 2.77 -14.43 9.52
C VAL A 55 2.77 -15.85 8.95
N THR A 56 2.34 -16.80 9.75
CA THR A 56 2.21 -18.22 9.37
C THR A 56 0.79 -18.56 8.94
N GLU A 57 0.60 -19.71 8.31
CA GLU A 57 -0.74 -20.22 7.98
C GLU A 57 -1.61 -20.38 9.23
N GLY A 58 -1.01 -20.76 10.37
CA GLY A 58 -1.71 -20.89 11.66
C GLY A 58 -2.28 -19.55 12.14
N ASP A 59 -1.53 -18.46 11.97
CA ASP A 59 -1.99 -17.12 12.36
C ASP A 59 -3.15 -16.61 11.49
N LEU A 60 -3.28 -17.16 10.29
CA LEU A 60 -4.34 -16.83 9.32
C LEU A 60 -5.52 -17.81 9.38
N ALA A 61 -5.43 -18.83 10.22
CA ALA A 61 -6.52 -19.79 10.40
C ALA A 61 -7.78 -19.07 10.90
N GLY A 62 -8.88 -19.25 10.20
CA GLY A 62 -10.16 -18.59 10.50
C GLY A 62 -10.37 -17.25 9.75
N PHE A 63 -9.37 -16.74 9.05
CA PHE A 63 -9.60 -15.62 8.13
C PHE A 63 -10.27 -16.10 6.84
N HIS A 64 -11.08 -15.24 6.24
CA HIS A 64 -11.57 -15.52 4.89
C HIS A 64 -10.37 -15.66 3.93
N PRO A 65 -10.31 -16.68 3.04
CA PRO A 65 -9.12 -16.97 2.22
C PRO A 65 -8.62 -15.78 1.39
N ALA A 66 -9.54 -14.99 0.83
CA ALA A 66 -9.18 -13.79 0.09
C ALA A 66 -8.50 -12.74 0.98
N HIS A 67 -9.00 -12.55 2.21
CA HIS A 67 -8.39 -11.63 3.18
C HIS A 67 -7.03 -12.16 3.65
N ALA A 68 -6.95 -13.44 4.02
CA ALA A 68 -5.71 -14.08 4.44
C ALA A 68 -4.57 -13.90 3.44
N ALA A 69 -4.85 -14.03 2.13
CA ALA A 69 -3.85 -13.84 1.08
C ALA A 69 -3.25 -12.42 1.10
N TYR A 70 -4.06 -11.39 1.27
CA TYR A 70 -3.57 -10.00 1.32
C TYR A 70 -2.91 -9.64 2.64
N VAL A 71 -3.40 -10.17 3.77
CA VAL A 71 -2.71 -10.02 5.08
C VAL A 71 -1.32 -10.62 5.02
N TYR A 72 -1.19 -11.82 4.43
CA TYR A 72 0.12 -12.44 4.19
C TYR A 72 1.01 -11.54 3.34
N ALA A 73 0.53 -11.05 2.20
CA ALA A 73 1.32 -10.20 1.31
C ALA A 73 1.75 -8.89 1.99
N GLN A 74 0.84 -8.23 2.73
CA GLN A 74 1.16 -7.02 3.48
C GLN A 74 2.21 -7.26 4.56
N ASN A 75 2.12 -8.37 5.28
CA ASN A 75 3.13 -8.74 6.28
C ASN A 75 4.50 -8.92 5.62
N GLN A 76 4.56 -9.60 4.44
CA GLN A 76 5.82 -9.75 3.70
C GLN A 76 6.39 -8.39 3.27
N VAL A 77 5.56 -7.48 2.77
CA VAL A 77 5.98 -6.11 2.42
C VAL A 77 6.51 -5.37 3.66
N SER A 78 5.81 -5.45 4.79
CA SER A 78 6.23 -4.82 6.04
C SER A 78 7.58 -5.33 6.51
N VAL A 79 7.77 -6.64 6.57
CA VAL A 79 9.03 -7.26 7.02
C VAL A 79 10.18 -6.93 6.07
N MET A 80 9.96 -6.95 4.76
CA MET A 80 10.97 -6.57 3.78
C MET A 80 11.30 -5.08 3.87
N SER A 81 10.29 -4.20 4.01
CA SER A 81 10.51 -2.76 4.09
C SER A 81 11.37 -2.36 5.28
N GLU A 82 11.18 -2.98 6.44
CA GLU A 82 12.01 -2.73 7.63
C GLU A 82 13.50 -3.06 7.39
N GLN A 83 13.79 -4.10 6.61
CA GLN A 83 15.17 -4.43 6.26
C GLN A 83 15.73 -3.44 5.23
N LEU A 84 14.91 -3.03 4.30
CA LEU A 84 15.30 -2.08 3.25
C LEU A 84 15.52 -0.66 3.80
N THR A 85 14.69 -0.20 4.74
CA THR A 85 14.81 1.15 5.33
C THR A 85 16.13 1.37 6.07
N ALA A 86 16.85 0.31 6.45
CA ALA A 86 18.22 0.42 6.97
C ALA A 86 19.25 0.81 5.90
N LEU A 87 18.90 0.76 4.63
CA LEU A 87 19.78 1.13 3.53
C LEU A 87 19.67 2.65 3.25
N ARG A 88 20.83 3.30 3.02
CA ARG A 88 20.88 4.74 2.72
C ARG A 88 20.04 5.11 1.48
N GLU A 89 19.98 4.22 0.52
CA GLU A 89 19.23 4.40 -0.73
C GLU A 89 17.72 4.53 -0.49
N MET A 90 17.23 4.05 0.65
CA MET A 90 15.81 4.15 1.04
C MET A 90 15.49 5.42 1.85
N ALA A 91 16.48 6.25 2.15
CA ALA A 91 16.28 7.49 2.93
C ALA A 91 15.17 8.40 2.37
N PRO A 92 14.96 8.55 1.05
CA PRO A 92 13.85 9.36 0.53
C PRO A 92 12.46 8.86 0.97
N PHE A 93 12.27 7.55 1.08
CA PHE A 93 11.00 6.97 1.60
C PHE A 93 10.86 7.23 3.10
N VAL A 94 11.93 6.99 3.86
CA VAL A 94 11.94 7.23 5.31
C VAL A 94 11.58 8.67 5.62
N ASP A 95 12.15 9.62 4.89
CA ASP A 95 11.90 11.06 5.03
C ASP A 95 10.43 11.43 4.78
N ILE A 96 9.83 10.90 3.71
CA ILE A 96 8.44 11.18 3.35
C ILE A 96 7.50 10.59 4.41
N VAL A 97 7.73 9.34 4.81
CA VAL A 97 6.88 8.66 5.79
C VAL A 97 7.01 9.31 7.16
N SER A 98 8.22 9.62 7.64
CA SER A 98 8.43 10.32 8.91
C SER A 98 7.76 11.69 8.95
N LYS A 99 7.89 12.49 7.88
CA LYS A 99 7.25 13.82 7.80
C LYS A 99 5.71 13.70 7.83
N ALA A 100 5.17 12.68 7.17
CA ALA A 100 3.74 12.43 7.22
C ALA A 100 3.30 11.94 8.61
N GLU A 101 4.09 11.10 9.26
CA GLU A 101 3.83 10.64 10.62
C GLU A 101 3.77 11.82 11.60
N ASP A 102 4.75 12.71 11.58
CA ASP A 102 4.78 13.93 12.40
C ASP A 102 3.56 14.84 12.16
N LEU A 103 3.09 14.90 10.92
CA LEU A 103 1.93 15.72 10.55
C LEU A 103 0.60 15.12 11.02
N TYR A 104 0.43 13.81 10.84
CA TYR A 104 -0.83 13.10 11.12
C TYR A 104 -0.93 12.59 12.56
N LEU A 105 0.18 12.56 13.29
CA LEU A 105 0.27 12.10 14.67
C LEU A 105 0.93 13.15 15.59
N PRO A 106 0.46 14.38 15.60
CA PRO A 106 1.13 15.46 16.33
C PRO A 106 1.18 15.23 17.86
N SER A 107 0.37 14.32 18.38
CA SER A 107 0.29 14.03 19.83
C SER A 107 0.98 12.70 20.21
N GLY A 108 1.65 12.07 19.25
CA GLY A 108 2.29 10.78 19.47
C GLY A 108 1.32 9.57 19.42
N PRO A 109 1.89 8.36 19.52
CA PRO A 109 1.13 7.13 19.48
C PRO A 109 0.20 6.94 20.70
N PRO A 110 -0.83 6.04 20.57
CA PRO A 110 -1.00 5.14 19.44
C PRO A 110 -1.89 5.73 18.33
N MET A 111 -1.59 5.40 17.07
CA MET A 111 -2.55 5.60 15.97
C MET A 111 -3.82 4.81 16.24
N SER A 112 -4.98 5.40 15.90
CA SER A 112 -6.21 4.62 15.85
C SER A 112 -6.08 3.48 14.84
N PRO A 113 -6.76 2.34 15.02
CA PRO A 113 -6.74 1.26 14.02
C PRO A 113 -7.16 1.72 12.63
N LEU A 114 -8.08 2.68 12.53
CA LEU A 114 -8.48 3.32 11.30
C LEU A 114 -7.30 4.04 10.65
N THR A 115 -6.67 4.98 11.36
CA THR A 115 -5.53 5.75 10.88
C THR A 115 -4.38 4.83 10.45
N THR A 116 -4.04 3.83 11.28
CA THR A 116 -3.00 2.84 10.97
C THR A 116 -3.27 2.12 9.66
N SER A 117 -4.51 1.70 9.43
CA SER A 117 -4.91 0.98 8.21
C SER A 117 -4.67 1.82 6.95
N TYR A 118 -5.05 3.09 6.96
CA TYR A 118 -4.84 4.01 5.84
C TYR A 118 -3.37 4.36 5.66
N PHE A 119 -2.72 4.76 6.75
CA PHE A 119 -1.32 5.18 6.74
C PHE A 119 -0.38 4.10 6.21
N THR A 120 -0.58 2.86 6.65
CA THR A 120 0.22 1.72 6.20
C THR A 120 0.07 1.47 4.69
N CYS A 121 -1.17 1.49 4.18
CA CYS A 121 -1.41 1.32 2.75
C CYS A 121 -0.79 2.45 1.93
N TRP A 122 -0.97 3.70 2.37
CA TRP A 122 -0.38 4.87 1.74
C TRP A 122 1.15 4.78 1.73
N ALA A 123 1.78 4.50 2.87
CA ALA A 123 3.22 4.43 3.00
C ALA A 123 3.87 3.37 2.09
N PHE A 124 3.20 2.23 1.88
CA PHE A 124 3.75 1.15 1.07
C PHE A 124 3.45 1.29 -0.42
N PHE A 125 2.28 1.80 -0.80
CA PHE A 125 1.78 1.68 -2.16
C PHE A 125 1.47 2.99 -2.88
N ASP A 126 1.43 4.13 -2.15
CA ASP A 126 1.07 5.43 -2.73
C ASP A 126 2.16 6.49 -2.51
N ALA A 127 2.90 6.45 -1.40
CA ALA A 127 3.99 7.38 -1.14
C ALA A 127 5.14 7.16 -2.12
N CYS A 128 5.33 8.13 -3.03
CA CYS A 128 6.32 8.06 -4.08
C CYS A 128 7.61 8.80 -3.70
N ALA A 129 8.76 8.19 -4.02
CA ALA A 129 10.07 8.78 -3.82
C ALA A 129 10.99 8.57 -5.04
N GLY A 130 12.09 9.33 -5.06
CA GLY A 130 13.12 9.21 -6.08
C GLY A 130 12.71 9.74 -7.47
N PRO A 131 13.64 9.70 -8.43
CA PRO A 131 13.44 10.27 -9.76
C PRO A 131 12.43 9.48 -10.62
N ALA A 132 12.24 8.20 -10.32
CA ALA A 132 11.29 7.34 -11.03
C ALA A 132 9.92 7.27 -10.35
N HIS A 133 9.65 8.09 -9.33
CA HIS A 133 8.41 8.06 -8.55
C HIS A 133 8.06 6.64 -8.05
N GLU A 134 9.07 5.94 -7.53
CA GLU A 134 8.89 4.60 -6.98
C GLU A 134 8.15 4.65 -5.65
N THR A 135 7.44 3.56 -5.34
CA THR A 135 6.90 3.28 -4.01
C THR A 135 7.71 2.17 -3.33
N ILE A 136 7.50 1.94 -2.05
CA ILE A 136 8.07 0.75 -1.38
C ILE A 136 7.60 -0.52 -2.08
N GLY A 137 6.32 -0.59 -2.48
CA GLY A 137 5.75 -1.72 -3.20
C GLY A 137 6.44 -1.99 -4.54
N THR A 138 6.63 -0.97 -5.39
CA THR A 138 7.33 -1.13 -6.67
C THR A 138 8.80 -1.51 -6.47
N THR A 139 9.48 -0.90 -5.50
CA THR A 139 10.87 -1.25 -5.15
C THR A 139 10.98 -2.72 -4.75
N ILE A 140 10.07 -3.22 -3.91
CA ILE A 140 10.04 -4.63 -3.49
C ILE A 140 9.75 -5.56 -4.68
N LEU A 141 8.86 -5.19 -5.59
CA LEU A 141 8.55 -5.98 -6.79
C LEU A 141 9.78 -6.11 -7.70
N GLU A 142 10.50 -5.02 -7.94
CA GLU A 142 11.72 -5.04 -8.77
C GLU A 142 12.83 -5.86 -8.12
N LEU A 143 13.07 -5.70 -6.82
CA LEU A 143 14.02 -6.51 -6.07
C LEU A 143 13.59 -7.99 -6.09
N GLY A 144 12.30 -8.25 -5.89
CA GLY A 144 11.73 -9.59 -5.92
C GLY A 144 11.93 -10.30 -7.26
N ALA A 145 11.74 -9.60 -8.36
CA ALA A 145 12.02 -10.12 -9.70
C ALA A 145 13.51 -10.49 -9.87
N ALA A 146 14.42 -9.68 -9.31
CA ALA A 146 15.86 -9.93 -9.38
C ALA A 146 16.35 -11.07 -8.47
N PHE A 147 15.69 -11.31 -7.34
CA PHE A 147 16.11 -12.26 -6.30
C PHE A 147 15.18 -13.48 -6.15
N GLY A 148 14.23 -13.68 -7.05
CA GLY A 148 13.43 -14.91 -7.13
C GLY A 148 12.25 -14.95 -6.15
N MET A 149 11.54 -13.84 -5.98
CA MET A 149 10.27 -13.83 -5.23
C MET A 149 9.26 -14.81 -5.84
N GLN A 150 8.51 -15.48 -4.99
CA GLN A 150 7.47 -16.40 -5.44
C GLN A 150 6.44 -15.67 -6.32
N PRO A 151 6.07 -16.22 -7.51
CA PRO A 151 5.14 -15.53 -8.43
C PRO A 151 3.78 -15.22 -7.82
N LYS A 152 3.30 -16.05 -6.88
CA LYS A 152 2.04 -15.79 -6.15
C LYS A 152 2.13 -14.54 -5.30
N LEU A 153 3.22 -14.38 -4.54
CA LEU A 153 3.45 -13.21 -3.70
C LEU A 153 3.60 -11.95 -4.57
N SER A 154 4.39 -12.03 -5.63
CA SER A 154 4.58 -10.92 -6.57
C SER A 154 3.24 -10.43 -7.14
N ARG A 155 2.34 -11.34 -7.56
CA ARG A 155 1.00 -10.95 -8.04
C ARG A 155 0.15 -10.27 -6.97
N LEU A 156 0.19 -10.75 -5.72
CA LEU A 156 -0.54 -10.13 -4.63
C LEU A 156 -0.03 -8.71 -4.35
N ILE A 157 1.29 -8.53 -4.27
CA ILE A 157 1.89 -7.20 -4.07
C ILE A 157 1.56 -6.29 -5.25
N GLN A 158 1.60 -6.79 -6.49
CA GLN A 158 1.21 -6.03 -7.68
C GLN A 158 -0.26 -5.57 -7.60
N SER A 159 -1.18 -6.47 -7.21
CA SER A 159 -2.60 -6.11 -7.03
C SER A 159 -2.78 -5.04 -5.96
N MET A 160 -1.99 -5.08 -4.87
CA MET A 160 -2.00 -4.04 -3.84
C MET A 160 -1.43 -2.73 -4.36
N GLN A 161 -0.35 -2.78 -5.16
CA GLN A 161 0.28 -1.61 -5.78
C GLN A 161 -0.65 -0.94 -6.80
N ASP A 162 -1.40 -1.71 -7.58
CA ASP A 162 -2.31 -1.20 -8.60
C ASP A 162 -3.64 -0.70 -8.01
N SER A 163 -3.94 -1.10 -6.78
CA SER A 163 -5.15 -0.67 -6.08
C SER A 163 -5.09 0.81 -5.68
N ARG A 164 -6.24 1.38 -5.39
CA ARG A 164 -6.41 2.76 -4.93
C ARG A 164 -7.47 2.86 -3.84
N MET A 165 -7.49 3.99 -3.17
CA MET A 165 -8.66 4.39 -2.39
C MET A 165 -9.84 4.65 -3.32
N GLY A 166 -11.04 4.56 -2.81
CA GLY A 166 -12.24 4.85 -3.60
C GLY A 166 -13.42 5.26 -2.73
N LEU A 167 -14.39 5.90 -3.36
CA LEU A 167 -15.67 6.23 -2.76
C LEU A 167 -16.74 5.28 -3.29
N TYR A 168 -17.30 4.49 -2.39
CA TYR A 168 -18.25 3.44 -2.73
C TYR A 168 -19.57 3.62 -2.01
N ILE A 169 -20.67 3.40 -2.72
CA ILE A 169 -22.00 3.26 -2.10
C ILE A 169 -22.21 1.79 -1.72
N GLN A 170 -22.52 1.53 -0.46
CA GLN A 170 -22.98 0.22 -0.02
C GLN A 170 -24.38 -0.03 -0.56
N ARG A 171 -24.55 -1.08 -1.39
CA ARG A 171 -25.82 -1.45 -2.02
C ARG A 171 -26.62 -2.43 -1.21
N CYS A 172 -25.95 -3.47 -0.70
CA CYS A 172 -26.54 -4.46 0.20
C CYS A 172 -25.44 -5.26 0.90
N ALA A 173 -25.86 -6.12 1.85
CA ALA A 173 -24.98 -7.11 2.47
C ALA A 173 -25.68 -8.47 2.42
N GLU A 174 -25.02 -9.46 1.80
CA GLU A 174 -25.56 -10.78 1.55
C GLU A 174 -24.49 -11.86 1.79
N GLY A 175 -24.87 -12.95 2.48
CA GLY A 175 -23.98 -14.12 2.66
C GLY A 175 -22.62 -13.82 3.30
N GLY A 176 -22.54 -12.77 4.14
CA GLY A 176 -21.28 -12.35 4.76
C GLY A 176 -20.45 -11.36 3.93
N LEU A 177 -20.86 -11.08 2.70
CA LEU A 177 -20.23 -10.13 1.80
C LEU A 177 -20.98 -8.80 1.79
N VAL A 178 -20.29 -7.72 1.44
CA VAL A 178 -20.89 -6.42 1.11
C VAL A 178 -20.83 -6.20 -0.39
N VAL A 179 -21.88 -5.58 -0.93
CA VAL A 179 -21.92 -5.15 -2.34
C VAL A 179 -21.66 -3.65 -2.38
N LEU A 180 -20.60 -3.27 -3.04
CA LEU A 180 -20.12 -1.91 -3.14
C LEU A 180 -20.15 -1.46 -4.61
N GLU A 181 -20.56 -0.22 -4.84
CA GLU A 181 -20.52 0.43 -6.17
C GLU A 181 -19.67 1.69 -6.09
N ASP A 182 -18.62 1.75 -6.89
CA ASP A 182 -17.79 2.95 -7.02
C ASP A 182 -18.62 4.10 -7.63
N ILE A 183 -18.65 5.25 -6.96
CA ILE A 183 -19.52 6.37 -7.37
C ILE A 183 -19.08 7.05 -8.67
N VAL A 184 -17.85 6.84 -9.10
CA VAL A 184 -17.29 7.49 -10.31
C VAL A 184 -17.23 6.55 -11.49
N THR A 185 -16.78 5.30 -11.29
CA THR A 185 -16.69 4.30 -12.37
C THR A 185 -18.01 3.58 -12.59
N GLY A 186 -18.86 3.45 -11.56
CA GLY A 186 -20.07 2.65 -11.57
C GLY A 186 -19.82 1.15 -11.40
N ASP A 187 -18.56 0.74 -11.19
CA ASP A 187 -18.22 -0.67 -11.01
C ASP A 187 -18.80 -1.21 -9.73
N ILE A 188 -19.38 -2.40 -9.84
CA ILE A 188 -19.98 -3.10 -8.70
C ILE A 188 -19.10 -4.29 -8.33
N CYS A 189 -18.74 -4.37 -7.07
CA CYS A 189 -17.99 -5.51 -6.53
C CYS A 189 -18.65 -6.11 -5.30
N ARG A 190 -18.46 -7.44 -5.13
CA ARG A 190 -18.80 -8.17 -3.92
C ARG A 190 -17.52 -8.35 -3.11
N ALA A 191 -17.52 -7.89 -1.87
CA ALA A 191 -16.32 -7.85 -1.08
C ALA A 191 -16.50 -8.43 0.32
N VAL A 192 -15.48 -9.11 0.81
CA VAL A 192 -15.33 -9.43 2.21
C VAL A 192 -15.00 -8.15 2.98
N SER A 193 -15.68 -7.91 4.10
CA SER A 193 -15.35 -6.83 5.03
C SER A 193 -14.73 -7.42 6.31
N PRO A 194 -13.40 -7.53 6.40
CA PRO A 194 -12.72 -8.17 7.52
C PRO A 194 -12.96 -7.50 8.87
N ALA A 195 -13.22 -6.19 8.86
CA ALA A 195 -13.62 -5.45 10.05
C ALA A 195 -14.98 -5.87 10.63
N GLY A 196 -15.70 -6.77 9.94
CA GLY A 196 -17.04 -7.22 10.33
C GLY A 196 -18.14 -6.19 10.12
N TYR A 197 -17.78 -4.96 9.72
CA TYR A 197 -18.77 -3.92 9.43
C TYR A 197 -19.44 -4.19 8.07
N ARG A 198 -20.76 -4.24 8.09
CA ARG A 198 -21.55 -4.52 6.87
C ARG A 198 -22.24 -3.28 6.32
N GLY A 199 -22.31 -2.23 7.10
CA GLY A 199 -22.96 -0.98 6.74
C GLY A 199 -24.48 -1.06 6.56
N LYS A 200 -25.03 0.06 6.15
CA LYS A 200 -26.44 0.20 5.76
C LYS A 200 -26.51 0.58 4.29
N LYS A 201 -27.58 0.14 3.62
CA LYS A 201 -27.84 0.50 2.22
C LYS A 201 -27.81 2.02 2.04
N GLY A 202 -27.01 2.48 1.08
CA GLY A 202 -26.84 3.88 0.75
C GLY A 202 -25.73 4.60 1.52
N GLU A 203 -25.06 3.94 2.47
CA GLU A 203 -23.88 4.53 3.12
C GLU A 203 -22.76 4.74 2.11
N LEU A 204 -22.09 5.88 2.25
CA LEU A 204 -20.92 6.22 1.45
C LEU A 204 -19.65 5.84 2.22
N TRP A 205 -18.87 4.94 1.64
CA TRP A 205 -17.65 4.41 2.21
C TRP A 205 -16.43 4.96 1.49
N TYR A 206 -15.46 5.45 2.23
CA TYR A 206 -14.11 5.72 1.73
C TYR A 206 -13.22 4.56 2.16
N VAL A 207 -12.79 3.75 1.21
CA VAL A 207 -12.03 2.51 1.46
C VAL A 207 -11.11 2.17 0.29
N ARG A 208 -10.11 1.33 0.56
CA ARG A 208 -9.35 0.61 -0.46
C ARG A 208 -9.97 -0.78 -0.64
N VAL A 209 -10.37 -1.08 -1.86
CA VAL A 209 -10.89 -2.39 -2.24
C VAL A 209 -9.87 -3.08 -3.12
N LEU A 210 -9.48 -4.29 -2.74
CA LEU A 210 -8.55 -5.13 -3.50
C LEU A 210 -9.30 -6.15 -4.34
N PRO A 211 -8.80 -6.48 -5.54
CA PRO A 211 -9.43 -7.46 -6.43
C PRO A 211 -9.36 -8.88 -5.83
N PRO A 212 -10.05 -9.87 -6.41
CA PRO A 212 -9.93 -11.26 -5.98
C PRO A 212 -8.47 -11.75 -6.06
N PRO A 213 -7.87 -12.23 -4.95
CA PRO A 213 -6.46 -12.62 -4.91
C PRO A 213 -6.21 -14.04 -5.49
N LEU A 214 -7.27 -14.82 -5.63
CA LEU A 214 -7.19 -16.22 -6.05
C LEU A 214 -7.69 -16.36 -7.49
N PRO A 215 -7.01 -17.18 -8.32
CA PRO A 215 -7.49 -17.49 -9.67
C PRO A 215 -8.92 -18.08 -9.62
N GLY A 216 -9.83 -17.51 -10.39
CA GLY A 216 -11.23 -17.92 -10.42
C GLY A 216 -12.07 -17.46 -9.22
N GLY A 217 -11.50 -16.76 -8.27
CA GLY A 217 -12.25 -16.09 -7.19
C GLY A 217 -13.04 -14.91 -7.71
N SER A 218 -14.15 -14.59 -7.06
CA SER A 218 -15.00 -13.43 -7.39
C SER A 218 -15.07 -12.40 -6.28
N GLU A 219 -14.56 -12.75 -5.08
CA GLU A 219 -14.68 -11.88 -3.91
C GLU A 219 -13.51 -10.94 -3.80
N HIS A 220 -13.84 -9.66 -3.82
CA HIS A 220 -12.93 -8.57 -3.46
C HIS A 220 -12.71 -8.51 -1.94
N VAL A 221 -11.78 -7.69 -1.51
CA VAL A 221 -11.51 -7.45 -0.09
C VAL A 221 -11.55 -5.97 0.21
N VAL A 222 -12.40 -5.54 1.14
CA VAL A 222 -12.33 -4.22 1.75
C VAL A 222 -11.10 -4.22 2.67
N PHE A 223 -10.00 -3.72 2.17
CA PHE A 223 -8.69 -3.91 2.81
C PHE A 223 -8.41 -2.90 3.91
N THR A 224 -8.79 -1.65 3.71
CA THR A 224 -8.74 -0.65 4.78
C THR A 224 -10.03 -0.68 5.60
N THR A 225 -9.95 -0.28 6.86
CA THR A 225 -11.14 -0.13 7.70
C THR A 225 -12.09 0.90 7.08
N PRO A 226 -13.39 0.59 6.89
CA PRO A 226 -14.32 1.51 6.27
C PRO A 226 -14.41 2.85 7.01
N TYR A 227 -14.19 3.96 6.31
CA TYR A 227 -14.49 5.29 6.79
C TYR A 227 -15.84 5.73 6.20
N ILE A 228 -16.83 5.89 7.07
CA ILE A 228 -18.19 6.22 6.65
C ILE A 228 -18.31 7.74 6.54
N LEU A 229 -18.61 8.21 5.33
CA LEU A 229 -18.81 9.61 5.05
C LEU A 229 -20.28 9.98 5.25
N LEU A 230 -20.55 10.75 6.28
CA LEU A 230 -21.89 11.27 6.54
C LEU A 230 -22.21 12.50 5.69
N GLN A 231 -21.20 13.31 5.41
CA GLN A 231 -21.24 14.47 4.54
C GLN A 231 -19.85 14.73 3.94
N PRO A 232 -19.73 15.33 2.74
CA PRO A 232 -20.83 15.65 1.83
C PRO A 232 -21.48 14.40 1.19
N ASP A 233 -22.66 14.55 0.61
CA ASP A 233 -23.36 13.47 -0.08
C ASP A 233 -22.69 13.10 -1.42
N VAL A 234 -23.19 12.04 -2.05
CA VAL A 234 -22.67 11.54 -3.34
C VAL A 234 -22.68 12.60 -4.43
N ARG A 235 -23.73 13.44 -4.50
CA ARG A 235 -23.84 14.48 -5.53
C ARG A 235 -22.76 15.55 -5.34
N ALA A 236 -22.49 15.94 -4.11
CA ALA A 236 -21.46 16.90 -3.80
C ALA A 236 -20.06 16.37 -4.13
N TRP A 237 -19.79 15.08 -3.87
CA TRP A 237 -18.54 14.42 -4.27
C TRP A 237 -18.39 14.35 -5.80
N LEU A 238 -19.43 13.94 -6.51
CA LEU A 238 -19.40 13.92 -7.97
C LEU A 238 -19.19 15.33 -8.56
N ALA A 239 -19.83 16.35 -7.98
CA ALA A 239 -19.61 17.74 -8.38
C ALA A 239 -18.18 18.21 -8.09
N TYR A 240 -17.60 17.80 -6.96
CA TYR A 240 -16.19 18.06 -6.62
C TYR A 240 -15.26 17.45 -7.69
N PHE A 241 -15.39 16.17 -8.00
CA PHE A 241 -14.56 15.50 -8.99
C PHE A 241 -14.72 16.13 -10.39
N ASN A 242 -15.94 16.48 -10.79
CA ASN A 242 -16.19 17.15 -12.05
C ASN A 242 -15.44 18.49 -12.14
N ARG A 243 -15.44 19.30 -11.06
CA ARG A 243 -14.69 20.56 -11.03
C ARG A 243 -13.19 20.34 -11.00
N THR A 244 -12.72 19.38 -10.18
CA THR A 244 -11.29 19.08 -10.02
C THR A 244 -10.67 18.59 -11.32
N PHE A 245 -11.42 17.78 -12.10
CA PHE A 245 -10.92 17.20 -13.34
C PHE A 245 -11.29 17.97 -14.59
N ALA A 246 -12.03 19.08 -14.47
CA ALA A 246 -12.50 19.85 -15.62
C ALA A 246 -11.38 20.34 -16.56
N HIS A 247 -10.19 20.57 -16.02
CA HIS A 247 -9.02 21.06 -16.76
C HIS A 247 -7.95 19.99 -17.00
N ASN A 248 -8.18 18.74 -16.53
CA ASN A 248 -7.22 17.67 -16.71
C ASN A 248 -7.42 17.01 -18.08
N GLN A 249 -6.30 16.67 -18.72
CA GLN A 249 -6.33 15.81 -19.91
C GLN A 249 -6.65 14.37 -19.50
N GLY A 250 -7.31 13.62 -20.39
CA GLY A 250 -7.66 12.23 -20.16
C GLY A 250 -9.12 12.01 -19.74
N ALA A 251 -9.52 10.76 -19.70
CA ALA A 251 -10.87 10.38 -19.29
C ALA A 251 -11.10 10.67 -17.80
N ARG A 252 -12.36 10.94 -17.45
CA ARG A 252 -12.76 11.22 -16.06
C ARG A 252 -12.34 10.11 -15.10
N VAL A 253 -12.51 8.86 -15.50
CA VAL A 253 -12.15 7.68 -14.70
C VAL A 253 -10.65 7.66 -14.45
N GLU A 254 -9.81 7.85 -15.47
CA GLU A 254 -8.35 7.89 -15.32
C GLU A 254 -7.88 9.00 -14.35
N ASN A 255 -8.50 10.19 -14.47
CA ASN A 255 -8.19 11.29 -13.56
C ASN A 255 -8.63 11.00 -12.13
N TYR A 256 -9.77 10.34 -11.95
CA TYR A 256 -10.24 9.89 -10.64
C TYR A 256 -9.28 8.84 -10.05
N GLU A 257 -8.91 7.83 -10.81
CA GLU A 257 -7.99 6.78 -10.36
C GLU A 257 -6.63 7.35 -9.93
N ARG A 258 -6.11 8.30 -10.70
CA ARG A 258 -4.86 9.01 -10.35
C ARG A 258 -5.01 9.88 -9.10
N HIS A 259 -6.16 10.50 -8.90
CA HIS A 259 -6.42 11.37 -7.75
C HIS A 259 -6.60 10.58 -6.45
N MET A 260 -7.11 9.36 -6.54
CA MET A 260 -7.38 8.49 -5.40
C MET A 260 -6.20 7.60 -5.00
N LYS A 261 -5.13 7.65 -5.75
CA LYS A 261 -3.84 7.00 -5.49
C LYS A 261 -2.87 7.98 -4.85
#